data_589b642e951ca019e9f561481442a22c
#
_entry.id   589b642e951ca019e9f561481442a22c
#
_cell.length_a   1.000
_cell.length_b   1.000
_cell.length_c   1.000
_cell.angle_alpha   90.00
_cell.angle_beta   90.00
_cell.angle_gamma   90.00
#
_symmetry.space_group_name_H-M   'P 1'
#
loop_
_entity.id
_entity.type
_entity.pdbx_description
1 polymer ?
#
loop_
_entity_poly.entity_id
_entity_poly.type
_entity_poly.pdbx_seq_one_letter_code
_entity_poly.pdbx_strand_id
1 'polypeptide(L)'
;MTKLRPVDVRAYNRAAWDREVESRNRWTVPVDDEAIAEARLGAWEILLTPSKPVPREWFPELEGSEVLCLASGGGQQGPILAAAGADVTVLDNSPQQLGQDRKVAKRHGLSLKTVEGDMADLRRIPARSFDLIVHPVSNCFAPDVRRGWAE
;
A
#
# COMPACT_ATOMS: atom_id res chain seq x y z
N MET A 1 -23.66 27.96 -21.39
CA MET A 1 -22.47 27.11 -21.17
C MET A 1 -22.61 26.42 -19.84
N THR A 2 -22.90 25.13 -19.84
CA THR A 2 -23.00 24.33 -18.61
C THR A 2 -21.59 24.12 -18.07
N LYS A 3 -21.23 24.75 -16.94
CA LYS A 3 -19.96 24.47 -16.26
C LYS A 3 -19.98 23.01 -15.85
N LEU A 4 -19.13 22.18 -16.44
CA LEU A 4 -18.88 20.83 -15.99
C LEU A 4 -18.47 20.91 -14.50
N ARG A 5 -19.15 20.14 -13.65
CA ARG A 5 -18.73 20.02 -12.26
C ARG A 5 -17.34 19.40 -12.23
N PRO A 6 -16.40 19.92 -11.45
CA PRO A 6 -15.10 19.29 -11.30
C PRO A 6 -15.30 17.85 -10.81
N VAL A 7 -14.62 16.92 -11.47
CA VAL A 7 -14.63 15.50 -11.08
C VAL A 7 -13.94 15.38 -9.71
N ASP A 8 -14.60 14.77 -8.75
CA ASP A 8 -13.94 14.34 -7.52
C ASP A 8 -13.08 13.11 -7.83
N VAL A 9 -11.81 13.37 -8.14
CA VAL A 9 -10.83 12.35 -8.54
C VAL A 9 -10.63 11.32 -7.42
N ARG A 10 -10.66 11.73 -6.16
CA ARG A 10 -10.53 10.83 -5.01
C ARG A 10 -11.70 9.83 -4.96
N ALA A 11 -12.93 10.33 -5.03
CA ALA A 11 -14.11 9.47 -5.02
C ALA A 11 -14.16 8.55 -6.24
N TYR A 12 -13.77 9.08 -7.42
CA TYR A 12 -13.67 8.29 -8.64
C TYR A 12 -12.67 7.13 -8.51
N ASN A 13 -11.44 7.43 -8.05
CA ASN A 13 -10.39 6.43 -7.89
C ASN A 13 -10.78 5.38 -6.83
N ARG A 14 -11.38 5.80 -5.71
CA ARG A 14 -11.90 4.87 -4.70
C ARG A 14 -12.85 3.85 -5.32
N ALA A 15 -13.89 4.34 -6.01
CA ALA A 15 -14.88 3.48 -6.63
C ALA A 15 -14.27 2.61 -7.75
N ALA A 16 -13.27 3.11 -8.48
CA ALA A 16 -12.57 2.34 -9.50
C ALA A 16 -11.78 1.19 -8.87
N TRP A 17 -10.98 1.46 -7.84
CA TRP A 17 -10.19 0.42 -7.16
C TRP A 17 -11.05 -0.59 -6.40
N ASP A 18 -12.19 -0.17 -5.83
CA ASP A 18 -13.15 -1.11 -5.25
C ASP A 18 -13.65 -2.12 -6.31
N ARG A 19 -13.98 -1.65 -7.52
CA ARG A 19 -14.35 -2.54 -8.64
C ARG A 19 -13.20 -3.43 -9.11
N GLU A 20 -11.96 -2.93 -9.10
CA GLU A 20 -10.79 -3.74 -9.45
C GLU A 20 -10.61 -4.92 -8.47
N VAL A 21 -10.88 -4.72 -7.18
CA VAL A 21 -10.89 -5.81 -6.18
C VAL A 21 -12.00 -6.83 -6.50
N GLU A 22 -13.20 -6.35 -6.80
CA GLU A 22 -14.35 -7.23 -7.16
C GLU A 22 -14.07 -8.06 -8.42
N SER A 23 -13.43 -7.45 -9.42
CA SER A 23 -13.04 -8.13 -10.67
C SER A 23 -11.80 -9.01 -10.54
N ARG A 24 -11.14 -9.04 -9.36
CA ARG A 24 -9.90 -9.76 -9.11
C ARG A 24 -8.77 -9.35 -10.04
N ASN A 25 -8.64 -8.06 -10.31
CA ASN A 25 -7.49 -7.53 -11.04
C ASN A 25 -6.19 -8.00 -10.35
N ARG A 26 -5.19 -8.37 -11.14
CA ARG A 26 -3.90 -8.91 -10.65
C ARG A 26 -3.23 -8.08 -9.55
N TRP A 27 -3.42 -6.76 -9.55
CA TRP A 27 -2.86 -5.84 -8.57
C TRP A 27 -3.65 -5.75 -7.27
N THR A 28 -4.78 -6.47 -7.20
CA THR A 28 -5.67 -6.51 -6.03
C THR A 28 -5.81 -7.92 -5.46
N VAL A 29 -5.11 -8.89 -6.06
CA VAL A 29 -5.08 -10.26 -5.55
C VAL A 29 -4.01 -10.35 -4.46
N PRO A 30 -4.39 -10.73 -3.23
CA PRO A 30 -3.43 -10.89 -2.14
C PRO A 30 -2.36 -11.93 -2.46
N VAL A 31 -1.21 -11.77 -1.83
CA VAL A 31 -0.16 -12.80 -1.85
C VAL A 31 -0.65 -14.10 -1.19
N ASP A 32 -0.10 -15.19 -1.61
CA ASP A 32 -0.42 -16.52 -1.09
C ASP A 32 0.36 -16.85 0.20
N ASP A 33 0.08 -18.03 0.74
CA ASP A 33 0.66 -18.48 2.00
C ASP A 33 2.16 -18.79 1.85
N GLU A 34 2.59 -19.20 0.65
CA GLU A 34 3.98 -19.51 0.34
C GLU A 34 4.84 -18.24 0.35
N ALA A 35 4.39 -17.17 -0.30
CA ALA A 35 5.09 -15.88 -0.28
C ALA A 35 5.27 -15.33 1.14
N ILE A 36 4.28 -15.50 2.02
CA ILE A 36 4.38 -15.10 3.43
C ILE A 36 5.40 -15.97 4.18
N ALA A 37 5.40 -17.28 3.93
CA ALA A 37 6.36 -18.19 4.56
C ALA A 37 7.80 -17.88 4.13
N GLU A 38 8.03 -17.63 2.85
CA GLU A 38 9.33 -17.22 2.29
C GLU A 38 9.80 -15.89 2.86
N ALA A 39 8.89 -14.90 2.96
CA ALA A 39 9.21 -13.60 3.52
C ALA A 39 9.70 -13.68 4.97
N ARG A 40 9.10 -14.55 5.78
CA ARG A 40 9.55 -14.82 7.16
C ARG A 40 10.95 -15.44 7.23
N LEU A 41 11.38 -16.11 6.18
CA LEU A 41 12.74 -16.68 6.07
C LEU A 41 13.73 -15.69 5.43
N GLY A 42 13.31 -14.46 5.15
CA GLY A 42 14.13 -13.45 4.52
C GLY A 42 14.15 -13.49 2.99
N ALA A 43 13.44 -14.43 2.38
CA ALA A 43 13.31 -14.53 0.92
C ALA A 43 12.07 -13.75 0.46
N TRP A 44 12.23 -12.43 0.26
CA TRP A 44 11.15 -11.56 -0.20
C TRP A 44 11.65 -10.53 -1.21
N GLU A 45 10.74 -10.06 -2.05
CA GLU A 45 10.97 -8.94 -2.95
C GLU A 45 9.72 -8.05 -3.04
N ILE A 46 9.94 -6.78 -3.33
CA ILE A 46 8.89 -5.81 -3.66
C ILE A 46 9.08 -5.38 -5.10
N LEU A 47 8.03 -5.47 -5.90
CA LEU A 47 8.11 -5.12 -7.31
C LEU A 47 8.05 -3.60 -7.51
N LEU A 48 9.05 -3.05 -8.20
CA LEU A 48 9.10 -1.64 -8.62
C LEU A 48 8.24 -1.42 -9.87
N THR A 49 8.24 -2.39 -10.77
CA THR A 49 7.44 -2.43 -11.99
C THR A 49 6.80 -3.82 -12.10
N PRO A 50 5.96 -4.09 -13.11
CA PRO A 50 5.39 -5.43 -13.29
C PRO A 50 6.40 -6.59 -13.36
N SER A 51 7.68 -6.29 -13.62
CA SER A 51 8.71 -7.30 -13.84
C SER A 51 10.06 -7.02 -13.18
N LYS A 52 10.20 -5.90 -12.47
CA LYS A 52 11.47 -5.55 -11.82
C LYS A 52 11.29 -5.38 -10.32
N PRO A 53 12.02 -6.12 -9.50
CA PRO A 53 12.06 -5.89 -8.07
C PRO A 53 12.77 -4.57 -7.73
N VAL A 54 12.41 -4.01 -6.60
CA VAL A 54 13.19 -2.94 -5.96
C VAL A 54 14.50 -3.53 -5.47
N PRO A 55 15.66 -2.89 -5.74
CA PRO A 55 16.94 -3.34 -5.22
C PRO A 55 16.90 -3.52 -3.69
N ARG A 56 17.39 -4.64 -3.21
CA ARG A 56 17.32 -5.00 -1.80
C ARG A 56 18.04 -3.99 -0.90
N GLU A 57 19.13 -3.44 -1.37
CA GLU A 57 19.94 -2.44 -0.70
C GLU A 57 19.25 -1.08 -0.49
N TRP A 58 18.06 -0.88 -1.09
CA TRP A 58 17.25 0.32 -0.84
C TRP A 58 16.40 0.21 0.41
N PHE A 59 16.29 -0.98 0.97
CA PHE A 59 15.54 -1.20 2.21
C PHE A 59 16.47 -1.16 3.41
N PRO A 60 16.03 -0.58 4.54
CA PRO A 60 16.72 -0.74 5.82
C PRO A 60 16.59 -2.19 6.33
N GLU A 61 17.17 -2.49 7.47
CA GLU A 61 16.78 -3.67 8.24
C GLU A 61 15.30 -3.58 8.56
N LEU A 62 14.52 -4.60 8.19
CA LEU A 62 13.06 -4.55 8.34
C LEU A 62 12.58 -4.96 9.73
N GLU A 63 13.34 -5.81 10.44
CA GLU A 63 12.94 -6.25 11.78
C GLU A 63 12.77 -5.06 12.71
N GLY A 64 11.55 -4.84 13.18
CA GLY A 64 11.19 -3.73 14.05
C GLY A 64 11.16 -2.35 13.41
N SER A 65 11.38 -2.22 12.09
CA SER A 65 11.24 -0.94 11.39
C SER A 65 9.78 -0.55 11.21
N GLU A 66 9.46 0.73 11.40
CA GLU A 66 8.15 1.30 11.09
C GLU A 66 8.06 1.62 9.59
N VAL A 67 7.15 0.96 8.88
CA VAL A 67 7.00 1.09 7.42
C VAL A 67 5.63 1.60 7.04
N LEU A 68 5.58 2.67 6.25
CA LEU A 68 4.36 3.15 5.60
C LEU A 68 4.28 2.64 4.16
N CYS A 69 3.28 1.83 3.86
CA CYS A 69 2.87 1.50 2.49
C CYS A 69 1.81 2.50 2.04
N LEU A 70 2.22 3.49 1.24
CA LEU A 70 1.38 4.62 0.84
C LEU A 70 0.70 4.37 -0.50
N ALA A 71 -0.63 4.42 -0.52
CA ALA A 71 -1.48 4.08 -1.68
C ALA A 71 -1.08 2.73 -2.31
N SER A 72 -1.00 1.71 -1.45
CA SER A 72 -0.39 0.41 -1.74
C SER A 72 -1.22 -0.73 -1.14
N GLY A 73 -2.53 -0.55 -1.04
CA GLY A 73 -3.45 -1.61 -0.64
C GLY A 73 -3.52 -2.74 -1.65
N GLY A 74 -4.20 -3.83 -1.29
CA GLY A 74 -4.40 -4.99 -2.16
C GLY A 74 -3.85 -6.30 -1.61
N GLY A 75 -3.23 -6.29 -0.44
CA GLY A 75 -2.74 -7.51 0.21
C GLY A 75 -1.44 -8.05 -0.39
N GLN A 76 -0.60 -7.20 -0.96
CA GLN A 76 0.64 -7.61 -1.62
C GLN A 76 1.86 -7.10 -0.84
N GLN A 77 2.24 -5.84 -0.99
CA GLN A 77 3.49 -5.30 -0.44
C GLN A 77 3.49 -5.22 1.08
N GLY A 78 2.42 -4.69 1.66
CA GLY A 78 2.28 -4.56 3.12
C GLY A 78 2.44 -5.88 3.85
N PRO A 79 1.70 -6.94 3.49
CA PRO A 79 1.86 -8.25 4.11
C PRO A 79 3.25 -8.87 3.97
N ILE A 80 3.92 -8.71 2.82
CA ILE A 80 5.30 -9.21 2.62
C ILE A 80 6.26 -8.52 3.58
N LEU A 81 6.21 -7.17 3.68
CA LEU A 81 7.08 -6.41 4.56
C LEU A 81 6.81 -6.71 6.04
N ALA A 82 5.54 -6.89 6.41
CA ALA A 82 5.18 -7.30 7.77
C ALA A 82 5.66 -8.72 8.09
N ALA A 83 5.61 -9.65 7.13
CA ALA A 83 6.14 -11.00 7.29
C ALA A 83 7.67 -11.01 7.41
N ALA A 84 8.34 -10.04 6.79
CA ALA A 84 9.78 -9.83 6.90
C ALA A 84 10.22 -9.11 8.21
N GLY A 85 9.28 -8.83 9.12
CA GLY A 85 9.57 -8.32 10.47
C GLY A 85 9.23 -6.85 10.70
N ALA A 86 8.73 -6.11 9.72
CA ALA A 86 8.39 -4.70 9.88
C ALA A 86 7.04 -4.50 10.59
N ASP A 87 6.91 -3.39 11.31
CA ASP A 87 5.64 -2.84 11.78
C ASP A 87 5.00 -1.99 10.68
N VAL A 88 4.03 -2.55 9.97
CA VAL A 88 3.52 -1.94 8.74
C VAL A 88 2.21 -1.18 8.96
N THR A 89 2.15 0.03 8.41
CA THR A 89 0.90 0.77 8.20
C THR A 89 0.62 0.87 6.70
N VAL A 90 -0.54 0.42 6.25
CA VAL A 90 -1.01 0.58 4.87
C VAL A 90 -2.04 1.70 4.82
N LEU A 91 -1.77 2.76 4.08
CA LEU A 91 -2.73 3.81 3.79
C LEU A 91 -3.21 3.68 2.35
N ASP A 92 -4.51 3.57 2.16
CA ASP A 92 -5.12 3.52 0.83
C ASP A 92 -6.49 4.20 0.84
N ASN A 93 -6.91 4.69 -0.32
CA ASN A 93 -8.21 5.33 -0.51
C ASN A 93 -9.35 4.32 -0.63
N SER A 94 -9.07 3.09 -1.05
CA SER A 94 -10.06 2.02 -1.26
C SER A 94 -10.19 1.13 -0.01
N PRO A 95 -11.36 1.08 0.64
CA PRO A 95 -11.60 0.16 1.75
C PRO A 95 -11.55 -1.31 1.34
N GLN A 96 -11.85 -1.63 0.07
CA GLN A 96 -11.75 -2.97 -0.49
C GLN A 96 -10.29 -3.42 -0.60
N GLN A 97 -9.40 -2.55 -1.08
CA GLN A 97 -7.96 -2.79 -1.12
C GLN A 97 -7.42 -3.06 0.28
N LEU A 98 -7.71 -2.19 1.25
CA LEU A 98 -7.33 -2.38 2.65
C LEU A 98 -7.94 -3.66 3.25
N GLY A 99 -9.10 -4.06 2.75
CA GLY A 99 -9.74 -5.32 3.11
C GLY A 99 -8.88 -6.54 2.75
N GLN A 100 -8.16 -6.49 1.64
CA GLN A 100 -7.25 -7.57 1.24
C GLN A 100 -6.04 -7.66 2.18
N ASP A 101 -5.44 -6.52 2.55
CA ASP A 101 -4.35 -6.48 3.53
C ASP A 101 -4.77 -7.06 4.88
N ARG A 102 -5.94 -6.64 5.39
CA ARG A 102 -6.49 -7.17 6.65
C ARG A 102 -6.74 -8.68 6.61
N LYS A 103 -7.17 -9.23 5.48
CA LYS A 103 -7.39 -10.68 5.33
C LYS A 103 -6.08 -11.45 5.48
N VAL A 104 -5.01 -11.00 4.80
CA VAL A 104 -3.69 -11.64 4.90
C VAL A 104 -3.12 -11.48 6.31
N ALA A 105 -3.15 -10.26 6.86
CA ALA A 105 -2.65 -9.97 8.19
C ALA A 105 -3.33 -10.84 9.27
N LYS A 106 -4.66 -10.96 9.21
CA LYS A 106 -5.42 -11.81 10.14
C LYS A 106 -5.07 -13.28 9.99
N ARG A 107 -4.95 -13.78 8.75
CA ARG A 107 -4.64 -15.19 8.46
C ARG A 107 -3.28 -15.59 9.02
N HIS A 108 -2.30 -14.69 8.93
CA HIS A 108 -0.91 -14.99 9.27
C HIS A 108 -0.42 -14.34 10.58
N GLY A 109 -1.27 -13.61 11.30
CA GLY A 109 -0.90 -12.95 12.55
C GLY A 109 0.20 -11.88 12.35
N LEU A 110 0.10 -11.09 11.27
CA LEU A 110 1.10 -10.08 10.94
C LEU A 110 0.86 -8.75 11.67
N SER A 111 1.94 -8.04 12.02
CA SER A 111 1.89 -6.67 12.54
C SER A 111 1.59 -5.71 11.39
N LEU A 112 0.31 -5.48 11.10
CA LEU A 112 -0.15 -4.64 10.00
C LEU A 112 -1.40 -3.86 10.39
N LYS A 113 -1.33 -2.55 10.27
CA LYS A 113 -2.44 -1.61 10.47
C LYS A 113 -2.90 -1.07 9.12
N THR A 114 -4.18 -0.72 9.01
CA THR A 114 -4.72 -0.10 7.81
C THR A 114 -5.35 1.25 8.13
N VAL A 115 -5.10 2.24 7.29
CA VAL A 115 -5.65 3.60 7.38
C VAL A 115 -6.34 3.94 6.08
N GLU A 116 -7.64 4.21 6.11
CA GLU A 116 -8.35 4.73 4.94
C GLU A 116 -8.06 6.23 4.81
N GLY A 117 -7.46 6.63 3.69
CA GLY A 117 -7.03 8.00 3.47
C GLY A 117 -6.63 8.32 2.04
N ASP A 118 -6.38 9.59 1.80
CA ASP A 118 -5.84 10.10 0.55
C ASP A 118 -4.33 10.24 0.67
N MET A 119 -3.57 9.72 -0.29
CA MET A 119 -2.11 9.88 -0.32
C MET A 119 -1.65 11.34 -0.45
N ALA A 120 -2.54 12.25 -0.84
CA ALA A 120 -2.29 13.69 -0.89
C ALA A 120 -2.70 14.42 0.42
N ASP A 121 -3.11 13.69 1.45
CA ASP A 121 -3.50 14.24 2.76
C ASP A 121 -3.06 13.30 3.89
N LEU A 122 -1.87 13.51 4.40
CA LEU A 122 -1.26 12.68 5.44
C LEU A 122 -1.43 13.22 6.86
N ARG A 123 -2.28 14.22 7.07
CA ARG A 123 -2.51 14.85 8.40
C ARG A 123 -2.92 13.87 9.51
N ARG A 124 -3.40 12.68 9.16
CA ARG A 124 -3.71 11.59 10.10
C ARG A 124 -2.52 10.72 10.44
N ILE A 125 -1.42 10.89 9.72
CA ILE A 125 -0.19 10.15 9.92
C ILE A 125 0.73 11.03 10.77
N PRO A 126 1.23 10.54 11.92
CA PRO A 126 2.16 11.31 12.73
C PRO A 126 3.44 11.62 11.95
N ALA A 127 3.93 12.85 12.07
CA ALA A 127 5.19 13.24 11.43
C ALA A 127 6.38 12.45 12.01
N ARG A 128 7.33 12.09 11.16
CA ARG A 128 8.58 11.40 11.55
C ARG A 128 8.34 10.07 12.28
N SER A 129 7.30 9.33 11.90
CA SER A 129 6.93 8.07 12.56
C SER A 129 7.26 6.82 11.75
N PHE A 130 7.94 6.98 10.61
CA PHE A 130 8.33 5.85 9.75
C PHE A 130 9.80 5.93 9.37
N ASP A 131 10.43 4.75 9.34
CA ASP A 131 11.80 4.56 8.86
C ASP A 131 11.85 4.41 7.34
N LEU A 132 10.76 3.90 6.74
CA LEU A 132 10.63 3.67 5.31
C LEU A 132 9.22 4.00 4.81
N ILE A 133 9.13 4.65 3.66
CA ILE A 133 7.89 4.83 2.92
C ILE A 133 7.98 4.07 1.59
N VAL A 134 7.10 3.09 1.39
CA VAL A 134 6.94 2.37 0.12
C VAL A 134 5.76 2.97 -0.63
N HIS A 135 6.05 3.65 -1.74
CA HIS A 135 5.04 4.32 -2.55
C HIS A 135 5.17 3.89 -4.02
N PRO A 136 4.63 2.73 -4.40
CA PRO A 136 4.73 2.24 -5.76
C PRO A 136 3.82 3.05 -6.67
N VAL A 137 4.08 3.08 -7.93
CA VAL A 137 3.39 3.61 -9.13
C VAL A 137 2.09 4.46 -8.95
N SER A 138 1.67 4.80 -7.73
CA SER A 138 0.36 5.39 -7.43
C SER A 138 0.27 6.89 -7.72
N ASN A 139 1.40 7.56 -7.96
CA ASN A 139 1.43 9.00 -8.24
C ASN A 139 0.58 9.43 -9.44
N CYS A 140 0.39 8.55 -10.42
CA CYS A 140 -0.46 8.82 -11.59
C CYS A 140 -1.95 8.97 -11.25
N PHE A 141 -2.37 8.57 -10.05
CA PHE A 141 -3.75 8.69 -9.58
C PHE A 141 -3.99 9.96 -8.75
N ALA A 142 -2.96 10.75 -8.46
CA ALA A 142 -3.10 12.00 -7.72
C ALA A 142 -3.15 13.20 -8.67
N PRO A 143 -4.13 14.11 -8.53
CA PRO A 143 -4.17 15.36 -9.31
C PRO A 143 -2.98 16.28 -9.06
N ASP A 144 -2.46 16.29 -7.83
CA ASP A 144 -1.26 17.02 -7.42
C ASP A 144 -0.45 16.20 -6.41
N VAL A 145 0.55 15.52 -6.91
CA VAL A 145 1.46 14.67 -6.10
C VAL A 145 2.31 15.47 -5.11
N ARG A 146 2.56 16.76 -5.39
CA ARG A 146 3.39 17.62 -4.55
C ARG A 146 2.78 17.82 -3.16
N ARG A 147 1.46 17.74 -3.04
CA ARG A 147 0.76 17.86 -1.76
C ARG A 147 1.13 16.72 -0.82
N GLY A 148 1.11 15.47 -1.31
CA GLY A 148 1.49 14.30 -0.49
C GLY A 148 2.99 14.26 -0.19
N TRP A 149 3.83 14.82 -1.07
CA TRP A 149 5.29 14.85 -0.84
C TRP A 149 5.76 15.99 0.08
N ALA A 150 4.89 16.94 0.37
CA ALA A 150 5.21 18.07 1.26
C ALA A 150 4.84 17.76 2.73
N GLU A 151 4.16 16.67 2.99
CA GLU A 151 3.74 16.20 4.32
C GLU A 151 4.77 15.22 4.91
#